data_f94de03b3de8db7d25dfe8a167fb0f78
#
_entry.id   f94de03b3de8db7d25dfe8a167fb0f78
#
_cell.length_a   1.000
_cell.length_b   1.000
_cell.length_c   1.000
_cell.angle_alpha   90.00
_cell.angle_beta   90.00
_cell.angle_gamma   90.00
#
_symmetry.space_group_name_H-M   'P 1'
#
loop_
_entity.id
_entity.type
_entity.pdbx_description
1 polymer ?
#
loop_
_entity_poly.entity_id
_entity_poly.type
_entity_poly.pdbx_seq_one_letter_code
_entity_poly.pdbx_strand_id
1 'polypeptide(L)'
;MFIVDSHCHLDALDYETLHQNIADVVAKAKARDVKHLLAIGVTLSRFEKVYSELAKFDNVSLACGVHPLDFEEEPYDAARLLRLAQDPKVIAIGEIGLDYYYSAENKAAQQAVFASQIDVANQLNKPVIIHTREAREDTIRLLRDNQAEKCGGVLHCFTENYDMAKQALDLGFYISISGIITFKNAEELRNVVRKLPLDRLLVETDSPYLAPVPYRGKQNQPAYTREVCEYIAALKGVSAEEMAQITTQNFERLFKIQVQ
;
A
#
# COMPACT_ATOMS: atom_id res chain seq x y z
N MET A 1 10.67 -10.29 16.53
CA MET A 1 9.45 -9.86 15.84
C MET A 1 9.70 -9.83 14.34
N PHE A 2 8.68 -10.01 13.50
CA PHE A 2 8.78 -9.91 12.03
C PHE A 2 7.62 -9.03 11.55
N ILE A 3 7.93 -7.86 11.01
CA ILE A 3 6.97 -6.88 10.49
C ILE A 3 7.19 -6.74 8.99
N VAL A 4 6.11 -6.56 8.23
CA VAL A 4 6.14 -6.21 6.81
C VAL A 4 5.65 -4.78 6.66
N ASP A 5 6.41 -3.93 5.95
CA ASP A 5 5.89 -2.65 5.44
C ASP A 5 5.15 -2.92 4.13
N SER A 6 3.83 -2.89 4.17
CA SER A 6 3.01 -3.25 3.02
C SER A 6 2.87 -2.15 1.96
N HIS A 7 3.48 -0.96 2.20
CA HIS A 7 3.44 0.14 1.23
C HIS A 7 4.49 1.20 1.53
N CYS A 8 5.50 1.30 0.69
CA CYS A 8 6.54 2.33 0.79
C CYS A 8 7.07 2.73 -0.59
N HIS A 9 7.45 4.00 -0.75
CA HIS A 9 8.01 4.55 -1.99
C HIS A 9 9.53 4.66 -1.85
N LEU A 10 10.25 3.57 -2.09
CA LEU A 10 11.70 3.52 -1.94
C LEU A 10 12.44 4.44 -2.92
N ASP A 11 11.84 4.75 -4.07
CA ASP A 11 12.39 5.69 -5.05
C ASP A 11 12.25 7.18 -4.67
N ALA A 12 11.43 7.49 -3.67
CA ALA A 12 11.12 8.84 -3.25
C ALA A 12 11.77 9.25 -1.89
N LEU A 13 12.55 8.37 -1.28
CA LEU A 13 13.22 8.65 -0.01
C LEU A 13 14.39 9.64 -0.20
N ASP A 14 14.79 10.28 0.91
CA ASP A 14 15.92 11.21 0.94
C ASP A 14 17.26 10.46 0.97
N TYR A 15 17.86 10.31 -0.20
CA TYR A 15 19.20 9.73 -0.38
C TYR A 15 20.33 10.77 -0.39
N GLU A 16 20.02 12.05 -0.20
CA GLU A 16 21.03 13.10 -0.09
C GLU A 16 21.47 13.31 1.36
N THR A 17 20.53 13.30 2.31
CA THR A 17 20.81 13.65 3.71
C THR A 17 20.48 12.56 4.73
N LEU A 18 19.51 11.69 4.46
CA LEU A 18 18.98 10.73 5.44
C LEU A 18 19.50 9.30 5.22
N HIS A 19 19.56 8.86 3.98
CA HIS A 19 19.94 7.50 3.61
C HIS A 19 21.09 7.50 2.61
N GLN A 20 22.01 6.55 2.74
CA GLN A 20 23.12 6.41 1.79
C GLN A 20 22.66 5.80 0.45
N ASN A 21 21.76 4.84 0.52
CA ASN A 21 21.20 4.09 -0.61
C ASN A 21 20.08 3.18 -0.13
N ILE A 22 19.47 2.41 -1.04
CA ILE A 22 18.39 1.46 -0.70
C ILE A 22 18.86 0.39 0.30
N ALA A 23 20.09 -0.09 0.21
CA ALA A 23 20.62 -1.06 1.16
C ALA A 23 20.66 -0.52 2.60
N ASP A 24 20.98 0.76 2.78
CA ASP A 24 20.93 1.43 4.08
C ASP A 24 19.50 1.50 4.63
N VAL A 25 18.50 1.81 3.78
CA VAL A 25 17.08 1.79 4.16
C VAL A 25 16.65 0.41 4.62
N VAL A 26 16.97 -0.64 3.85
CA VAL A 26 16.66 -2.04 4.16
C VAL A 26 17.32 -2.46 5.48
N ALA A 27 18.58 -2.09 5.69
CA ALA A 27 19.31 -2.40 6.93
C ALA A 27 18.69 -1.71 8.15
N LYS A 28 18.34 -0.42 8.04
CA LYS A 28 17.66 0.35 9.10
C LYS A 28 16.29 -0.25 9.44
N ALA A 29 15.52 -0.66 8.44
CA ALA A 29 14.23 -1.33 8.63
C ALA A 29 14.42 -2.67 9.37
N LYS A 30 15.34 -3.52 8.90
CA LYS A 30 15.65 -4.82 9.51
C LYS A 30 16.09 -4.70 10.96
N ALA A 31 16.90 -3.68 11.29
CA ALA A 31 17.35 -3.41 12.66
C ALA A 31 16.19 -3.09 13.62
N ARG A 32 15.01 -2.74 13.09
CA ARG A 32 13.78 -2.46 13.83
C ARG A 32 12.69 -3.51 13.62
N ASP A 33 13.07 -4.72 13.26
CA ASP A 33 12.17 -5.86 13.01
C ASP A 33 11.27 -5.72 11.75
N VAL A 34 11.44 -4.68 10.94
CA VAL A 34 10.76 -4.55 9.64
C VAL A 34 11.61 -5.29 8.61
N LYS A 35 11.24 -6.53 8.30
CA LYS A 35 12.09 -7.48 7.60
C LYS A 35 11.72 -7.71 6.15
N HIS A 36 10.55 -7.24 5.72
CA HIS A 36 10.12 -7.27 4.32
C HIS A 36 9.44 -5.96 3.95
N LEU A 37 9.65 -5.50 2.73
CA LEU A 37 9.13 -4.24 2.20
C LEU A 37 8.40 -4.50 0.88
N LEU A 38 7.26 -3.83 0.68
CA LEU A 38 6.59 -3.75 -0.61
C LEU A 38 6.82 -2.35 -1.20
N ALA A 39 7.68 -2.28 -2.20
CA ALA A 39 8.01 -1.05 -2.91
C ALA A 39 6.99 -0.77 -4.02
N ILE A 40 6.45 0.44 -4.03
CA ILE A 40 5.31 0.85 -4.84
C ILE A 40 5.75 1.67 -6.05
N GLY A 41 5.30 1.29 -7.24
CA GLY A 41 5.40 2.09 -8.45
C GLY A 41 4.20 3.03 -8.61
N VAL A 42 4.43 4.23 -9.15
CA VAL A 42 3.39 5.24 -9.40
C VAL A 42 3.26 5.61 -10.88
N THR A 43 4.31 5.36 -11.67
CA THR A 43 4.28 5.36 -13.14
C THR A 43 5.10 4.19 -13.69
N LEU A 44 4.82 3.79 -14.92
CA LEU A 44 5.53 2.67 -15.54
C LEU A 44 7.00 2.99 -15.80
N SER A 45 7.29 4.22 -16.23
CA SER A 45 8.67 4.67 -16.48
C SER A 45 9.50 4.78 -15.20
N ARG A 46 8.90 5.27 -14.10
CA ARG A 46 9.60 5.30 -12.80
C ARG A 46 9.86 3.88 -12.29
N PHE A 47 8.88 2.99 -12.44
CA PHE A 47 9.04 1.59 -12.07
C PHE A 47 10.22 0.94 -12.83
N GLU A 48 10.25 1.04 -14.17
CA GLU A 48 11.35 0.48 -14.97
C GLU A 48 12.71 1.04 -14.59
N LYS A 49 12.79 2.33 -14.29
CA LYS A 49 14.03 3.01 -13.91
C LYS A 49 14.64 2.46 -12.62
N VAL A 50 13.82 2.12 -11.62
CA VAL A 50 14.30 1.66 -10.31
C VAL A 50 14.29 0.14 -10.15
N TYR A 51 13.64 -0.58 -11.08
CA TYR A 51 13.45 -2.03 -10.99
C TYR A 51 14.75 -2.79 -10.74
N SER A 52 15.79 -2.52 -11.55
CA SER A 52 17.06 -3.27 -11.47
C SER A 52 17.78 -3.10 -10.13
N GLU A 53 17.55 -2.00 -9.45
CA GLU A 53 18.11 -1.72 -8.13
C GLU A 53 17.32 -2.42 -7.03
N LEU A 54 15.99 -2.33 -7.07
CA LEU A 54 15.10 -2.91 -6.07
C LEU A 54 15.06 -4.45 -6.15
N ALA A 55 15.09 -5.01 -7.36
CA ALA A 55 15.01 -6.45 -7.59
C ALA A 55 16.21 -7.25 -7.02
N LYS A 56 17.31 -6.59 -6.64
CA LYS A 56 18.49 -7.21 -6.02
C LYS A 56 18.21 -7.71 -4.59
N PHE A 57 17.17 -7.20 -3.94
CA PHE A 57 16.87 -7.52 -2.54
C PHE A 57 15.82 -8.63 -2.46
N ASP A 58 16.14 -9.74 -1.80
CA ASP A 58 15.19 -10.84 -1.63
C ASP A 58 14.00 -10.46 -0.73
N ASN A 59 14.23 -9.54 0.20
CA ASN A 59 13.22 -9.04 1.13
C ASN A 59 12.52 -7.75 0.66
N VAL A 60 12.57 -7.47 -0.64
CA VAL A 60 11.80 -6.39 -1.29
C VAL A 60 10.95 -7.00 -2.40
N SER A 61 9.64 -6.88 -2.26
CA SER A 61 8.67 -7.16 -3.32
C SER A 61 8.25 -5.87 -4.00
N LEU A 62 7.70 -5.95 -5.20
CA LEU A 62 7.36 -4.80 -6.02
C LEU A 62 5.86 -4.78 -6.35
N ALA A 63 5.30 -3.58 -6.49
CA ALA A 63 4.02 -3.34 -7.13
C ALA A 63 4.22 -2.39 -8.31
N CYS A 64 3.49 -2.63 -9.39
CA CYS A 64 3.55 -1.86 -10.61
C CYS A 64 2.16 -1.35 -10.98
N GLY A 65 2.02 -0.06 -11.22
CA GLY A 65 0.76 0.57 -11.59
C GLY A 65 0.94 2.05 -11.90
N VAL A 66 -0.17 2.70 -12.26
CA VAL A 66 -0.22 4.14 -12.54
C VAL A 66 -1.18 4.80 -11.57
N HIS A 67 -0.63 5.66 -10.73
CA HIS A 67 -1.35 6.42 -9.72
C HIS A 67 -2.34 7.42 -10.36
N PRO A 68 -3.49 7.70 -9.76
CA PRO A 68 -4.50 8.59 -10.34
C PRO A 68 -4.05 10.04 -10.55
N LEU A 69 -2.97 10.48 -9.93
CA LEU A 69 -2.40 11.82 -10.14
C LEU A 69 -1.26 11.86 -11.15
N ASP A 70 -0.79 10.71 -11.65
CA ASP A 70 0.42 10.62 -12.46
C ASP A 70 0.15 10.20 -13.93
N PHE A 71 -1.06 9.76 -14.28
CA PHE A 71 -1.36 9.28 -15.65
C PHE A 71 -1.38 10.39 -16.72
N GLU A 72 -1.46 11.65 -16.33
CA GLU A 72 -1.37 12.77 -17.26
C GLU A 72 0.07 13.08 -17.68
N GLU A 73 1.04 12.80 -16.80
CA GLU A 73 2.47 12.97 -17.09
C GLU A 73 2.98 11.89 -18.05
N GLU A 74 2.44 10.68 -17.94
CA GLU A 74 2.76 9.54 -18.77
C GLU A 74 1.48 8.85 -19.23
N PRO A 75 1.14 8.82 -20.53
CA PRO A 75 -0.05 8.13 -21.02
C PRO A 75 -0.06 6.67 -20.55
N TYR A 76 -1.17 6.26 -19.95
CA TYR A 76 -1.35 4.90 -19.49
C TYR A 76 -1.35 3.90 -20.66
N ASP A 77 -0.57 2.84 -20.53
CA ASP A 77 -0.43 1.75 -21.49
C ASP A 77 -0.69 0.39 -20.79
N ALA A 78 -1.87 -0.17 -21.03
CA ALA A 78 -2.29 -1.43 -20.44
C ALA A 78 -1.40 -2.63 -20.86
N ALA A 79 -0.93 -2.65 -22.10
CA ALA A 79 -0.06 -3.72 -22.60
C ALA A 79 1.33 -3.66 -21.95
N ARG A 80 1.84 -2.44 -21.72
CA ARG A 80 3.10 -2.24 -21.00
C ARG A 80 2.97 -2.66 -19.55
N LEU A 81 1.89 -2.26 -18.86
CA LEU A 81 1.62 -2.68 -17.49
C LEU A 81 1.53 -4.20 -17.39
N LEU A 82 0.74 -4.84 -18.28
CA LEU A 82 0.60 -6.30 -18.31
C LEU A 82 1.97 -6.99 -18.46
N ARG A 83 2.83 -6.51 -19.36
CA ARG A 83 4.17 -7.06 -19.58
C ARG A 83 5.05 -6.92 -18.34
N LEU A 84 5.11 -5.73 -17.74
CA LEU A 84 5.95 -5.46 -16.57
C LEU A 84 5.48 -6.26 -15.34
N ALA A 85 4.18 -6.36 -15.17
CA ALA A 85 3.59 -7.03 -14.02
C ALA A 85 3.60 -8.58 -14.12
N GLN A 86 4.03 -9.17 -15.23
CA GLN A 86 4.28 -10.61 -15.32
C GLN A 86 5.50 -11.07 -14.51
N ASP A 87 6.41 -10.16 -14.22
CA ASP A 87 7.59 -10.46 -13.42
C ASP A 87 7.20 -11.03 -12.04
N PRO A 88 7.83 -12.11 -11.57
CA PRO A 88 7.52 -12.72 -10.26
C PRO A 88 7.83 -11.82 -9.07
N LYS A 89 8.75 -10.85 -9.19
CA LYS A 89 8.99 -9.83 -8.16
C LYS A 89 7.83 -8.85 -8.00
N VAL A 90 7.01 -8.67 -9.02
CA VAL A 90 5.80 -7.84 -8.99
C VAL A 90 4.65 -8.66 -8.44
N ILE A 91 4.30 -8.43 -7.19
CA ILE A 91 3.27 -9.21 -6.48
C ILE A 91 1.88 -8.56 -6.48
N ALA A 92 1.77 -7.31 -6.95
CA ALA A 92 0.52 -6.56 -6.98
C ALA A 92 0.49 -5.55 -8.13
N ILE A 93 -0.73 -5.18 -8.54
CA ILE A 93 -0.97 -4.01 -9.40
C ILE A 93 -1.30 -2.82 -8.50
N GLY A 94 -0.44 -1.84 -8.50
CA GLY A 94 -0.56 -0.67 -7.63
C GLY A 94 0.68 0.23 -7.68
N GLU A 95 0.49 1.44 -7.28
CA GLU A 95 -0.71 2.04 -6.68
C GLU A 95 -1.68 2.53 -7.76
N ILE A 96 -2.95 2.18 -7.63
CA ILE A 96 -4.01 2.53 -8.57
C ILE A 96 -5.22 3.09 -7.80
N GLY A 97 -6.15 3.74 -8.46
CA GLY A 97 -7.37 4.20 -7.80
C GLY A 97 -7.86 5.56 -8.26
N LEU A 98 -8.43 6.32 -7.31
CA LEU A 98 -9.08 7.61 -7.57
C LEU A 98 -8.66 8.67 -6.55
N ASP A 99 -8.37 9.88 -7.03
CA ASP A 99 -8.12 11.05 -6.20
C ASP A 99 -8.92 12.26 -6.72
N TYR A 100 -10.03 12.58 -6.07
CA TYR A 100 -10.86 13.72 -6.43
C TYR A 100 -10.54 14.98 -5.62
N TYR A 101 -9.64 14.88 -4.65
CA TYR A 101 -9.18 16.02 -3.88
C TYR A 101 -8.21 16.89 -4.67
N TYR A 102 -7.19 16.26 -5.27
CA TYR A 102 -6.17 16.98 -6.03
C TYR A 102 -6.53 17.14 -7.52
N SER A 103 -7.40 16.30 -8.07
CA SER A 103 -7.73 16.32 -9.50
C SER A 103 -9.21 15.95 -9.72
N ALA A 104 -10.10 16.92 -9.45
CA ALA A 104 -11.54 16.73 -9.57
C ALA A 104 -12.07 16.85 -11.00
N GLU A 105 -11.36 17.51 -11.89
CA GLU A 105 -11.77 17.80 -13.27
C GLU A 105 -11.63 16.63 -14.22
N ASN A 106 -10.78 15.65 -13.92
CA ASN A 106 -10.49 14.52 -14.79
C ASN A 106 -11.04 13.17 -14.27
N LYS A 107 -12.12 13.21 -13.46
CA LYS A 107 -12.72 12.01 -12.85
C LYS A 107 -12.97 10.87 -13.83
N ALA A 108 -13.53 11.16 -15.01
CA ALA A 108 -13.84 10.15 -16.01
C ALA A 108 -12.57 9.43 -16.54
N ALA A 109 -11.50 10.19 -16.73
CA ALA A 109 -10.22 9.64 -17.16
C ALA A 109 -9.59 8.77 -16.05
N GLN A 110 -9.60 9.24 -14.79
CA GLN A 110 -9.16 8.45 -13.64
C GLN A 110 -9.93 7.13 -13.53
N GLN A 111 -11.25 7.16 -13.67
CA GLN A 111 -12.11 5.97 -13.61
C GLN A 111 -11.78 4.97 -14.72
N ALA A 112 -11.55 5.44 -15.95
CA ALA A 112 -11.19 4.59 -17.07
C ALA A 112 -9.83 3.90 -16.88
N VAL A 113 -8.82 4.64 -16.42
CA VAL A 113 -7.49 4.09 -16.11
C VAL A 113 -7.56 3.11 -14.95
N PHE A 114 -8.30 3.43 -13.89
CA PHE A 114 -8.49 2.55 -12.76
C PHE A 114 -9.16 1.23 -13.16
N ALA A 115 -10.27 1.28 -13.91
CA ALA A 115 -10.96 0.09 -14.40
C ALA A 115 -10.05 -0.79 -15.27
N SER A 116 -9.28 -0.20 -16.17
CA SER A 116 -8.34 -0.94 -17.02
C SER A 116 -7.23 -1.62 -16.21
N GLN A 117 -6.74 -1.02 -15.14
CA GLN A 117 -5.72 -1.62 -14.28
C GLN A 117 -6.28 -2.77 -13.42
N ILE A 118 -7.55 -2.70 -12.98
CA ILE A 118 -8.23 -3.82 -12.35
C ILE A 118 -8.34 -5.00 -13.33
N ASP A 119 -8.64 -4.73 -14.60
CA ASP A 119 -8.69 -5.79 -15.61
C ASP A 119 -7.33 -6.49 -15.78
N VAL A 120 -6.24 -5.75 -15.85
CA VAL A 120 -4.87 -6.32 -15.86
C VAL A 120 -4.61 -7.17 -14.61
N ALA A 121 -5.01 -6.69 -13.44
CA ALA A 121 -4.86 -7.43 -12.19
C ALA A 121 -5.64 -8.76 -12.20
N ASN A 122 -6.88 -8.74 -12.71
CA ASN A 122 -7.70 -9.93 -12.88
C ASN A 122 -7.06 -10.93 -13.85
N GLN A 123 -6.52 -10.46 -14.98
CA GLN A 123 -5.84 -11.32 -15.96
C GLN A 123 -4.61 -12.02 -15.36
N LEU A 124 -3.85 -11.32 -14.51
CA LEU A 124 -2.64 -11.84 -13.88
C LEU A 124 -2.91 -12.56 -12.55
N ASN A 125 -4.14 -12.50 -12.03
CA ASN A 125 -4.50 -13.01 -10.71
C ASN A 125 -3.58 -12.42 -9.61
N LYS A 126 -3.26 -11.13 -9.71
CA LYS A 126 -2.46 -10.37 -8.75
C LYS A 126 -3.35 -9.34 -8.04
N PRO A 127 -3.27 -9.20 -6.71
CA PRO A 127 -4.10 -8.26 -5.97
C PRO A 127 -3.79 -6.82 -6.35
N VAL A 128 -4.78 -5.94 -6.10
CA VAL A 128 -4.67 -4.51 -6.34
C VAL A 128 -4.36 -3.74 -5.05
N ILE A 129 -3.57 -2.67 -5.15
CA ILE A 129 -3.31 -1.73 -4.07
C ILE A 129 -4.02 -0.43 -4.42
N ILE A 130 -5.02 -0.07 -3.62
CA ILE A 130 -5.99 0.99 -3.92
C ILE A 130 -5.70 2.26 -3.14
N HIS A 131 -5.46 3.34 -3.88
CA HIS A 131 -5.55 4.71 -3.41
C HIS A 131 -6.98 5.24 -3.57
N THR A 132 -7.51 5.89 -2.54
CA THR A 132 -8.79 6.58 -2.63
C THR A 132 -8.77 7.86 -1.79
N ARG A 133 -9.18 8.96 -2.39
CA ARG A 133 -9.33 10.24 -1.69
C ARG A 133 -10.50 11.02 -2.25
N GLU A 134 -11.49 11.32 -1.38
CA GLU A 134 -12.77 11.97 -1.75
C GLU A 134 -13.50 11.26 -2.91
N ALA A 135 -13.38 9.93 -2.99
CA ALA A 135 -13.89 9.11 -4.09
C ALA A 135 -14.52 7.78 -3.62
N ARG A 136 -15.06 7.73 -2.39
CA ARG A 136 -15.56 6.50 -1.74
C ARG A 136 -16.50 5.68 -2.61
N GLU A 137 -17.57 6.33 -3.08
CA GLU A 137 -18.66 5.68 -3.81
C GLU A 137 -18.16 5.12 -5.15
N ASP A 138 -17.44 5.93 -5.91
CA ASP A 138 -16.89 5.51 -7.20
C ASP A 138 -15.81 4.44 -7.05
N THR A 139 -14.99 4.49 -5.99
CA THR A 139 -14.00 3.45 -5.72
C THR A 139 -14.68 2.10 -5.49
N ILE A 140 -15.65 2.02 -4.60
CA ILE A 140 -16.37 0.76 -4.33
C ILE A 140 -17.17 0.30 -5.54
N ARG A 141 -17.83 1.22 -6.25
CA ARG A 141 -18.58 0.91 -7.48
C ARG A 141 -17.65 0.27 -8.53
N LEU A 142 -16.51 0.90 -8.82
CA LEU A 142 -15.57 0.39 -9.83
C LEU A 142 -14.92 -0.94 -9.43
N LEU A 143 -14.63 -1.16 -8.14
CA LEU A 143 -14.17 -2.46 -7.66
C LEU A 143 -15.20 -3.56 -7.94
N ARG A 144 -16.49 -3.29 -7.70
CA ARG A 144 -17.60 -4.24 -7.99
C ARG A 144 -17.81 -4.44 -9.48
N ASP A 145 -17.96 -3.34 -10.23
CA ASP A 145 -18.27 -3.37 -11.66
C ASP A 145 -17.17 -4.11 -12.46
N ASN A 146 -15.91 -4.01 -12.03
CA ASN A 146 -14.77 -4.67 -12.66
C ASN A 146 -14.36 -5.98 -11.94
N GLN A 147 -15.21 -6.51 -11.05
CA GLN A 147 -15.02 -7.81 -10.40
C GLN A 147 -13.66 -7.96 -9.71
N ALA A 148 -13.23 -6.90 -9.00
CA ALA A 148 -11.93 -6.88 -8.32
C ALA A 148 -11.81 -7.92 -7.20
N GLU A 149 -12.92 -8.51 -6.74
CA GLU A 149 -12.92 -9.64 -5.82
C GLU A 149 -12.20 -10.89 -6.39
N LYS A 150 -12.07 -11.00 -7.72
CA LYS A 150 -11.33 -12.09 -8.36
C LYS A 150 -9.83 -12.05 -8.09
N CYS A 151 -9.24 -10.89 -8.19
CA CYS A 151 -7.83 -10.70 -7.87
C CYS A 151 -7.59 -10.41 -6.38
N GLY A 152 -8.58 -9.82 -5.69
CA GLY A 152 -8.45 -9.34 -4.34
C GLY A 152 -7.66 -8.03 -4.26
N GLY A 153 -7.48 -7.49 -3.06
CA GLY A 153 -6.71 -6.26 -2.89
C GLY A 153 -6.71 -5.70 -1.49
N VAL A 154 -6.16 -4.51 -1.38
CA VAL A 154 -6.06 -3.74 -0.15
C VAL A 154 -6.39 -2.27 -0.42
N LEU A 155 -7.19 -1.68 0.46
CA LEU A 155 -7.29 -0.22 0.56
C LEU A 155 -6.10 0.25 1.41
N HIS A 156 -5.09 0.86 0.75
CA HIS A 156 -3.91 1.33 1.44
C HIS A 156 -4.14 2.67 2.12
N CYS A 157 -3.33 3.01 3.11
CA CYS A 157 -3.38 4.27 3.84
C CYS A 157 -4.81 4.70 4.20
N PHE A 158 -5.59 3.76 4.75
CA PHE A 158 -7.01 3.92 4.95
C PHE A 158 -7.31 5.03 5.95
N THR A 159 -8.11 6.01 5.52
CA THR A 159 -8.58 7.15 6.33
C THR A 159 -10.08 7.38 6.19
N GLU A 160 -10.78 6.45 5.58
CA GLU A 160 -12.19 6.54 5.23
C GLU A 160 -13.11 6.07 6.37
N ASN A 161 -14.41 6.07 6.15
CA ASN A 161 -15.38 5.67 7.17
C ASN A 161 -15.56 4.14 7.26
N TYR A 162 -16.23 3.69 8.31
CA TYR A 162 -16.49 2.27 8.55
C TYR A 162 -17.36 1.63 7.46
N ASP A 163 -18.32 2.37 6.87
CA ASP A 163 -19.20 1.83 5.83
C ASP A 163 -18.39 1.46 4.57
N MET A 164 -17.42 2.28 4.19
CA MET A 164 -16.52 1.95 3.08
C MET A 164 -15.62 0.75 3.42
N ALA A 165 -15.08 0.72 4.64
CA ALA A 165 -14.28 -0.42 5.10
C ALA A 165 -15.09 -1.72 5.05
N LYS A 166 -16.34 -1.70 5.55
CA LYS A 166 -17.23 -2.85 5.50
C LYS A 166 -17.51 -3.33 4.07
N GLN A 167 -17.80 -2.41 3.16
CA GLN A 167 -18.02 -2.75 1.76
C GLN A 167 -16.77 -3.37 1.10
N ALA A 168 -15.58 -2.89 1.44
CA ALA A 168 -14.32 -3.47 0.98
C ALA A 168 -14.09 -4.87 1.57
N LEU A 169 -14.37 -5.06 2.87
CA LEU A 169 -14.31 -6.36 3.53
C LEU A 169 -15.27 -7.37 2.91
N ASP A 170 -16.49 -6.94 2.54
CA ASP A 170 -17.49 -7.78 1.87
C ASP A 170 -17.02 -8.25 0.47
N LEU A 171 -16.10 -7.51 -0.16
CA LEU A 171 -15.39 -7.90 -1.39
C LEU A 171 -14.15 -8.78 -1.13
N GLY A 172 -13.86 -9.11 0.12
CA GLY A 172 -12.69 -9.89 0.50
C GLY A 172 -11.39 -9.09 0.58
N PHE A 173 -11.46 -7.75 0.53
CA PHE A 173 -10.31 -6.85 0.60
C PHE A 173 -9.73 -6.75 2.01
N TYR A 174 -8.47 -6.33 2.06
CA TYR A 174 -7.75 -5.96 3.28
C TYR A 174 -7.75 -4.45 3.46
N ILE A 175 -7.46 -4.01 4.68
CA ILE A 175 -7.34 -2.60 5.06
C ILE A 175 -5.94 -2.39 5.64
N SER A 176 -5.16 -1.49 5.02
CA SER A 176 -3.83 -1.15 5.51
C SER A 176 -3.83 0.19 6.23
N ILE A 177 -3.14 0.23 7.36
CA ILE A 177 -3.11 1.37 8.27
C ILE A 177 -1.70 1.94 8.32
N SER A 178 -1.61 3.25 8.10
CA SER A 178 -0.37 4.04 8.10
C SER A 178 -0.15 4.79 9.41
N GLY A 179 0.91 5.59 9.46
CA GLY A 179 1.27 6.43 10.60
C GLY A 179 0.20 7.42 11.07
N ILE A 180 -0.80 7.72 10.22
CA ILE A 180 -1.93 8.59 10.55
C ILE A 180 -2.67 8.11 11.81
N ILE A 181 -2.72 6.81 12.07
CA ILE A 181 -3.38 6.23 13.25
C ILE A 181 -2.84 6.81 14.57
N THR A 182 -1.59 7.25 14.57
CA THR A 182 -0.91 7.82 15.75
C THR A 182 -1.18 9.31 15.93
N PHE A 183 -1.81 9.99 14.95
CA PHE A 183 -1.98 11.44 14.97
C PHE A 183 -3.02 11.86 16.00
N LYS A 184 -2.81 13.04 16.61
CA LYS A 184 -3.69 13.55 17.66
C LYS A 184 -5.16 13.64 17.24
N ASN A 185 -5.43 14.02 16.00
CA ASN A 185 -6.78 14.23 15.44
C ASN A 185 -7.36 13.02 14.71
N ALA A 186 -6.78 11.82 14.87
CA ALA A 186 -7.21 10.61 14.14
C ALA A 186 -8.20 9.73 14.93
N GLU A 187 -9.01 10.29 15.85
CA GLU A 187 -9.91 9.46 16.69
C GLU A 187 -10.99 8.75 15.90
N GLU A 188 -11.51 9.36 14.84
CA GLU A 188 -12.49 8.69 13.96
C GLU A 188 -11.88 7.47 13.29
N LEU A 189 -10.65 7.57 12.80
CA LEU A 189 -9.92 6.44 12.23
C LEU A 189 -9.69 5.34 13.28
N ARG A 190 -9.28 5.71 14.49
CA ARG A 190 -9.13 4.74 15.60
C ARG A 190 -10.42 4.00 15.89
N ASN A 191 -11.56 4.69 15.85
CA ASN A 191 -12.87 4.07 16.03
C ASN A 191 -13.21 3.08 14.91
N VAL A 192 -12.84 3.37 13.69
CA VAL A 192 -12.97 2.43 12.56
C VAL A 192 -12.08 1.21 12.81
N VAL A 193 -10.80 1.41 13.09
CA VAL A 193 -9.83 0.33 13.26
C VAL A 193 -10.22 -0.61 14.42
N ARG A 194 -10.76 -0.09 15.54
CA ARG A 194 -11.27 -0.94 16.63
C ARG A 194 -12.30 -1.97 16.17
N LYS A 195 -13.10 -1.65 15.15
CA LYS A 195 -14.15 -2.53 14.61
C LYS A 195 -13.65 -3.49 13.53
N LEU A 196 -12.50 -3.22 12.92
CA LEU A 196 -11.98 -4.05 11.83
C LEU A 196 -11.51 -5.42 12.37
N PRO A 197 -11.73 -6.51 11.62
CA PRO A 197 -11.24 -7.83 12.01
C PRO A 197 -9.71 -7.90 11.86
N LEU A 198 -9.06 -8.57 12.82
CA LEU A 198 -7.59 -8.70 12.84
C LEU A 198 -7.04 -9.40 11.58
N ASP A 199 -7.77 -10.37 11.04
CA ASP A 199 -7.36 -11.16 9.87
C ASP A 199 -7.51 -10.43 8.53
N ARG A 200 -7.82 -9.13 8.57
CA ARG A 200 -7.95 -8.25 7.39
C ARG A 200 -7.09 -6.98 7.50
N LEU A 201 -6.25 -6.87 8.53
CA LEU A 201 -5.39 -5.70 8.75
C LEU A 201 -4.00 -5.90 8.17
N LEU A 202 -3.48 -4.84 7.53
CA LEU A 202 -2.08 -4.67 7.19
C LEU A 202 -1.54 -3.40 7.85
N VAL A 203 -0.22 -3.29 7.95
CA VAL A 203 0.49 -2.11 8.44
C VAL A 203 1.46 -1.62 7.37
N GLU A 204 1.63 -0.32 7.30
CA GLU A 204 2.48 0.32 6.31
C GLU A 204 3.08 1.62 6.83
N THR A 205 4.03 2.18 6.10
CA THR A 205 4.51 3.55 6.36
C THR A 205 3.92 4.57 5.41
N ASP A 206 3.74 4.25 4.14
CA ASP A 206 3.57 5.21 3.04
C ASP A 206 4.75 6.19 2.96
N SER A 207 5.93 5.73 3.37
CA SER A 207 7.14 6.56 3.38
C SER A 207 7.52 7.04 1.97
N PRO A 208 8.00 8.27 1.83
CA PRO A 208 8.52 9.21 2.84
C PRO A 208 7.46 10.05 3.57
N TYR A 209 6.19 9.85 3.33
CA TYR A 209 5.07 10.63 3.89
C TYR A 209 4.63 10.10 5.26
N LEU A 210 3.85 10.90 6.00
CA LEU A 210 3.01 10.46 7.12
C LEU A 210 3.77 9.85 8.29
N ALA A 211 4.95 10.37 8.63
CA ALA A 211 5.75 9.86 9.74
C ALA A 211 4.90 9.74 11.03
N PRO A 212 4.91 8.56 11.68
CA PRO A 212 4.14 8.35 12.92
C PRO A 212 4.75 9.12 14.10
N VAL A 213 3.99 9.29 15.17
CA VAL A 213 4.53 9.72 16.47
C VAL A 213 5.53 8.65 16.97
N PRO A 214 6.73 9.02 17.49
CA PRO A 214 7.18 10.37 17.84
C PRO A 214 7.92 11.14 16.71
N TYR A 215 7.91 10.64 15.49
CA TYR A 215 8.71 11.17 14.39
C TYR A 215 7.99 12.23 13.53
N ARG A 216 6.88 12.78 14.02
CA ARG A 216 6.15 13.84 13.30
C ARG A 216 7.08 15.01 12.93
N GLY A 217 6.91 15.52 11.69
CA GLY A 217 7.74 16.60 11.15
C GLY A 217 9.08 16.15 10.56
N LYS A 218 9.43 14.87 10.65
CA LYS A 218 10.57 14.25 9.96
C LYS A 218 10.10 13.47 8.74
N GLN A 219 11.02 13.17 7.83
CA GLN A 219 10.73 12.25 6.75
C GLN A 219 10.44 10.85 7.31
N ASN A 220 9.38 10.21 6.82
CA ASN A 220 9.06 8.83 7.16
C ASN A 220 10.02 7.86 6.47
N GLN A 221 10.14 6.66 6.99
CA GLN A 221 10.97 5.59 6.45
C GLN A 221 10.40 4.22 6.85
N PRO A 222 10.71 3.14 6.10
CA PRO A 222 10.18 1.81 6.40
C PRO A 222 10.45 1.32 7.82
N ALA A 223 11.56 1.73 8.45
CA ALA A 223 11.88 1.41 9.84
C ALA A 223 10.79 1.83 10.84
N TYR A 224 9.96 2.82 10.49
CA TYR A 224 8.87 3.35 11.34
C TYR A 224 7.55 2.58 11.21
N THR A 225 7.47 1.53 10.40
CA THR A 225 6.34 0.60 10.41
C THR A 225 6.16 -0.02 11.80
N ARG A 226 7.23 -0.13 12.55
CA ARG A 226 7.20 -0.65 13.92
C ARG A 226 6.28 0.17 14.82
N GLU A 227 6.35 1.49 14.78
CA GLU A 227 5.48 2.37 15.56
C GLU A 227 4.01 2.19 15.20
N VAL A 228 3.71 2.00 13.92
CA VAL A 228 2.34 1.73 13.46
C VAL A 228 1.85 0.40 13.99
N CYS A 229 2.66 -0.66 13.88
CA CYS A 229 2.34 -1.99 14.37
C CYS A 229 2.09 -2.00 15.88
N GLU A 230 2.99 -1.39 16.67
CA GLU A 230 2.87 -1.29 18.14
C GLU A 230 1.63 -0.49 18.55
N TYR A 231 1.33 0.60 17.84
CA TYR A 231 0.15 1.42 18.12
C TYR A 231 -1.15 0.65 17.88
N ILE A 232 -1.27 -0.04 16.75
CA ILE A 232 -2.47 -0.83 16.43
C ILE A 232 -2.60 -2.02 17.37
N ALA A 233 -1.50 -2.66 17.77
CA ALA A 233 -1.50 -3.73 18.77
C ALA A 233 -2.14 -3.25 20.08
N ALA A 234 -1.68 -2.11 20.61
CA ALA A 234 -2.26 -1.50 21.80
C ALA A 234 -3.75 -1.15 21.62
N LEU A 235 -4.12 -0.60 20.46
CA LEU A 235 -5.51 -0.24 20.14
C LEU A 235 -6.44 -1.46 20.08
N LYS A 236 -5.93 -2.61 19.62
CA LYS A 236 -6.66 -3.88 19.49
C LYS A 236 -6.54 -4.77 20.73
N GLY A 237 -5.75 -4.40 21.72
CA GLY A 237 -5.57 -5.15 22.95
C GLY A 237 -4.79 -6.46 22.79
N VAL A 238 -3.86 -6.51 21.84
CA VAL A 238 -2.95 -7.64 21.62
C VAL A 238 -1.50 -7.22 21.80
N SER A 239 -0.56 -8.15 21.88
CA SER A 239 0.87 -7.81 21.94
C SER A 239 1.39 -7.33 20.57
N ALA A 240 2.49 -6.59 20.57
CA ALA A 240 3.15 -6.16 19.35
C ALA A 240 3.62 -7.35 18.50
N GLU A 241 4.13 -8.40 19.15
CA GLU A 241 4.53 -9.65 18.50
C GLU A 241 3.36 -10.34 17.81
N GLU A 242 2.21 -10.41 18.48
CA GLU A 242 1.00 -10.99 17.92
C GLU A 242 0.48 -10.17 16.73
N MET A 243 0.43 -8.86 16.84
CA MET A 243 0.03 -7.99 15.72
C MET A 243 0.97 -8.12 14.53
N ALA A 244 2.29 -8.15 14.76
CA ALA A 244 3.27 -8.37 13.71
C ALA A 244 3.07 -9.72 13.01
N GLN A 245 2.80 -10.78 13.76
CA GLN A 245 2.51 -12.10 13.21
C GLN A 245 1.23 -12.10 12.38
N ILE A 246 0.14 -11.52 12.90
CA ILE A 246 -1.16 -11.46 12.22
C ILE A 246 -1.02 -10.69 10.90
N THR A 247 -0.43 -9.50 10.92
CA THR A 247 -0.31 -8.66 9.72
C THR A 247 0.64 -9.26 8.69
N THR A 248 1.69 -9.94 9.10
CA THR A 248 2.59 -10.69 8.21
C THR A 248 1.85 -11.86 7.54
N GLN A 249 1.10 -12.66 8.29
CA GLN A 249 0.29 -13.73 7.73
C GLN A 249 -0.80 -13.21 6.78
N ASN A 250 -1.41 -12.08 7.11
CA ASN A 250 -2.37 -11.41 6.23
C ASN A 250 -1.71 -10.98 4.91
N PHE A 251 -0.52 -10.40 4.99
CA PHE A 251 0.27 -10.02 3.82
C PHE A 251 0.59 -11.24 2.93
N GLU A 252 1.09 -12.32 3.51
CA GLU A 252 1.39 -13.57 2.79
C GLU A 252 0.14 -14.15 2.12
N ARG A 253 -0.99 -14.12 2.80
CA ARG A 253 -2.27 -14.62 2.29
C ARG A 253 -2.79 -13.77 1.13
N LEU A 254 -2.76 -12.43 1.26
CA LEU A 254 -3.21 -11.52 0.22
C LEU A 254 -2.34 -11.63 -1.03
N PHE A 255 -1.03 -11.52 -0.87
CA PHE A 255 -0.09 -11.43 -1.99
C PHE A 255 0.39 -12.81 -2.47
N LYS A 256 -0.04 -13.90 -1.83
CA LYS A 256 0.26 -15.30 -2.21
C LYS A 256 1.76 -15.58 -2.27
N ILE A 257 2.52 -15.02 -1.34
CA ILE A 257 3.97 -15.21 -1.20
C ILE A 257 4.34 -15.59 0.23
N GLN A 258 5.55 -16.12 0.42
CA GLN A 258 6.16 -16.33 1.72
C GLN A 258 7.28 -15.30 1.89
N VAL A 259 7.34 -14.63 3.04
CA VAL A 259 8.31 -13.55 3.32
C VAL A 259 9.35 -13.90 4.39
N GLN A 260 9.40 -15.16 4.80
CA GLN A 260 10.34 -15.65 5.82
C GLN A 260 11.62 -16.18 5.21
#